data_8eb84d8df7d0e766c0f889f27dbc769b
#
_entry.id   8eb84d8df7d0e766c0f889f27dbc769b
#
_cell.length_a   1.000
_cell.length_b   1.000
_cell.length_c   1.000
_cell.angle_alpha   90.00
_cell.angle_beta   90.00
_cell.angle_gamma   90.00
#
_symmetry.space_group_name_H-M   'P 1'
#
loop_
_entity.id
_entity.type
_entity.pdbx_description
1 polymer ?
#
loop_
_entity_poly.entity_id
_entity_poly.type
_entity_poly.pdbx_seq_one_letter_code
_entity_poly.pdbx_strand_id
1 'polypeptide(L)'
;MNYSFPKLIEILTEGRGLVLATVVETEGSTPQVPGASAIFSAAGLEAGTVGGGLLEARVEAIAGEALRDGKARLVSFRLDADPADVEGGICGGSARVLIDPGVGGERVVFERALDGFRKRRPGCLASLIVPGQGDFVSVERRFIGVGSASAPRAEAPSLDANAHAGVKGQAFGSPLARALYPRASTAKVDPRAEPGAGLPSPGPGKAGAPVAVGPDIFAAALEDGRPRLVKSEGRLIFLESVRPLPRLIIAGAGHVGRAVARLGSLLDWSVTVIDDRPEFANADNVPEADEIVVGDIGETVRKIEDSTENYFVIVTRGHQKDAEALRAAIGRPAAYIGLIGSRRKIEILHCEFLDRGWATADTWAKVHAPIGVEIGSKTVEEIAVSIAAELVLVRSKRSERGRP
;
A
#
# COMPACT_ATOMS: atom_id res chain seq x y z
N MET A 1 -5.16 4.31 -1.11
CA MET A 1 -6.00 3.47 -0.20
C MET A 1 -5.21 2.50 0.69
N ASN A 2 -4.09 1.96 0.28
CA ASN A 2 -3.35 0.94 1.09
C ASN A 2 -3.06 1.36 2.55
N TYR A 3 -2.84 2.65 2.81
CA TYR A 3 -2.54 3.21 4.15
C TYR A 3 -3.76 3.29 5.07
N SER A 4 -4.95 3.41 4.48
CA SER A 4 -6.19 3.53 5.25
C SER A 4 -6.80 2.18 5.63
N PHE A 5 -6.40 1.08 4.98
CA PHE A 5 -6.97 -0.25 5.25
C PHE A 5 -6.84 -0.70 6.71
N PRO A 6 -5.67 -0.60 7.35
CA PRO A 6 -5.56 -1.06 8.74
C PRO A 6 -6.45 -0.25 9.67
N LYS A 7 -6.50 1.07 9.52
CA LYS A 7 -7.37 1.94 10.33
C LYS A 7 -8.84 1.68 10.05
N LEU A 8 -9.19 1.45 8.77
CA LEU A 8 -10.54 1.07 8.37
C LEU A 8 -10.98 -0.23 9.08
N ILE A 9 -10.14 -1.27 9.05
CA ILE A 9 -10.44 -2.56 9.69
C ILE A 9 -10.52 -2.42 11.22
N GLU A 10 -9.66 -1.61 11.84
CA GLU A 10 -9.72 -1.29 13.28
C GLU A 10 -11.09 -0.73 13.65
N ILE A 11 -11.53 0.34 12.98
CA ILE A 11 -12.82 1.01 13.22
C ILE A 11 -14.00 0.05 12.97
N LEU A 12 -13.95 -0.72 11.87
CA LEU A 12 -14.96 -1.73 11.56
C LEU A 12 -15.03 -2.84 12.61
N THR A 13 -13.88 -3.21 13.21
CA THR A 13 -13.83 -4.22 14.27
C THR A 13 -14.41 -3.71 15.57
N GLU A 14 -14.27 -2.42 15.86
CA GLU A 14 -14.86 -1.75 17.01
C GLU A 14 -16.38 -1.52 16.84
N GLY A 15 -16.94 -1.80 15.66
CA GLY A 15 -18.36 -1.59 15.35
C GLY A 15 -18.76 -0.11 15.29
N ARG A 16 -17.80 0.80 15.12
CA ARG A 16 -18.06 2.23 14.99
C ARG A 16 -18.58 2.58 13.59
N GLY A 17 -19.53 3.49 13.53
CA GLY A 17 -20.01 4.06 12.27
C GLY A 17 -18.88 4.88 11.61
N LEU A 18 -18.68 4.68 10.32
CA LEU A 18 -17.68 5.40 9.54
C LEU A 18 -18.18 5.66 8.11
N VAL A 19 -17.54 6.61 7.47
CA VAL A 19 -17.69 6.95 6.06
C VAL A 19 -16.33 6.85 5.40
N LEU A 20 -16.26 6.13 4.28
CA LEU A 20 -15.10 6.12 3.41
C LEU A 20 -15.32 7.09 2.26
N ALA A 21 -14.53 8.15 2.19
CA ALA A 21 -14.49 9.07 1.07
C ALA A 21 -13.32 8.70 0.14
N THR A 22 -13.59 8.51 -1.16
CA THR A 22 -12.57 8.12 -2.15
C THR A 22 -12.66 9.02 -3.37
N VAL A 23 -11.54 9.62 -3.77
CA VAL A 23 -11.43 10.35 -5.04
C VAL A 23 -11.46 9.32 -6.17
N VAL A 24 -12.49 9.35 -7.00
CA VAL A 24 -12.66 8.36 -8.10
C VAL A 24 -12.29 8.90 -9.47
N GLU A 25 -12.34 10.23 -9.66
CA GLU A 25 -12.01 10.88 -10.92
C GLU A 25 -11.46 12.29 -10.63
N THR A 26 -10.49 12.75 -11.42
CA THR A 26 -9.96 14.13 -11.35
C THR A 26 -9.70 14.65 -12.75
N GLU A 27 -9.89 15.97 -12.94
CA GLU A 27 -9.58 16.69 -14.17
C GLU A 27 -8.81 17.97 -13.83
N GLY A 28 -7.82 18.31 -14.67
CA GLY A 28 -6.98 19.48 -14.45
C GLY A 28 -6.01 19.33 -13.26
N SER A 29 -5.61 20.45 -12.67
CA SER A 29 -4.72 20.45 -11.50
C SER A 29 -5.51 20.19 -10.23
N THR A 30 -5.22 19.10 -9.54
CA THR A 30 -5.91 18.69 -8.31
C THR A 30 -4.90 18.37 -7.21
N PRO A 31 -5.24 18.61 -5.93
CA PRO A 31 -4.33 18.34 -4.81
C PRO A 31 -4.11 16.85 -4.55
N GLN A 32 -5.00 15.99 -5.09
CA GLN A 32 -4.91 14.53 -4.97
C GLN A 32 -5.25 13.85 -6.29
N VAL A 33 -4.88 12.58 -6.37
CA VAL A 33 -5.11 11.71 -7.53
C VAL A 33 -6.25 10.71 -7.23
N PRO A 34 -6.88 10.10 -8.26
CA PRO A 34 -7.81 9.01 -8.05
C PRO A 34 -7.22 7.91 -7.16
N GLY A 35 -8.03 7.36 -6.25
CA GLY A 35 -7.62 6.39 -5.23
C GLY A 35 -7.21 7.01 -3.89
N ALA A 36 -7.00 8.33 -3.82
CA ALA A 36 -6.85 9.01 -2.53
C ALA A 36 -8.12 8.85 -1.71
N SER A 37 -7.97 8.51 -0.43
CA SER A 37 -9.11 8.19 0.44
C SER A 37 -8.92 8.76 1.83
N ALA A 38 -10.05 9.13 2.45
CA ALA A 38 -10.14 9.56 3.84
C ALA A 38 -11.25 8.79 4.56
N ILE A 39 -11.05 8.52 5.83
CA ILE A 39 -12.01 7.88 6.71
C ILE A 39 -12.51 8.90 7.70
N PHE A 40 -13.82 9.07 7.75
CA PHE A 40 -14.50 9.97 8.68
C PHE A 40 -15.38 9.17 9.65
N SER A 41 -15.43 9.62 10.88
CA SER A 41 -16.37 9.14 11.91
C SER A 41 -17.19 10.32 12.45
N ALA A 42 -18.00 10.08 13.47
CA ALA A 42 -18.67 11.15 14.18
C ALA A 42 -17.70 12.12 14.88
N ALA A 43 -16.44 11.73 15.06
CA ALA A 43 -15.38 12.57 15.64
C ALA A 43 -14.61 13.41 14.59
N GLY A 44 -14.95 13.25 13.29
CA GLY A 44 -14.27 13.91 12.18
C GLY A 44 -13.33 12.98 11.42
N LEU A 45 -12.26 13.53 10.86
CA LEU A 45 -11.24 12.78 10.09
C LEU A 45 -10.44 11.84 11.00
N GLU A 46 -10.50 10.54 10.72
CA GLU A 46 -9.77 9.49 11.45
C GLU A 46 -8.44 9.13 10.78
N ALA A 47 -8.41 9.11 9.43
CA ALA A 47 -7.22 8.75 8.66
C ALA A 47 -7.33 9.13 7.19
N GLY A 48 -6.18 9.28 6.52
CA GLY A 48 -6.10 9.56 5.10
C GLY A 48 -6.36 11.02 4.74
N THR A 49 -6.53 11.30 3.45
CA THR A 49 -6.87 12.64 2.94
C THR A 49 -7.49 12.53 1.55
N VAL A 50 -8.37 13.45 1.20
CA VAL A 50 -8.92 13.64 -0.15
C VAL A 50 -8.37 14.89 -0.84
N GLY A 51 -7.41 15.60 -0.21
CA GLY A 51 -6.74 16.76 -0.82
C GLY A 51 -6.50 17.93 0.13
N GLY A 52 -6.93 17.82 1.38
CA GLY A 52 -6.76 18.88 2.38
C GLY A 52 -7.60 20.12 2.14
N GLY A 53 -7.44 21.11 3.01
CA GLY A 53 -8.05 22.43 2.88
C GLY A 53 -9.57 22.40 2.68
N LEU A 54 -10.06 23.28 1.80
CA LEU A 54 -11.48 23.48 1.55
C LEU A 54 -12.19 22.23 1.01
N LEU A 55 -11.51 21.44 0.15
CA LEU A 55 -12.09 20.20 -0.37
C LEU A 55 -12.38 19.21 0.76
N GLU A 56 -11.42 19.00 1.65
CA GLU A 56 -11.55 18.06 2.76
C GLU A 56 -12.65 18.50 3.74
N ALA A 57 -12.73 19.78 4.06
CA ALA A 57 -13.79 20.33 4.91
C ALA A 57 -15.20 20.14 4.30
N ARG A 58 -15.34 20.35 2.97
CA ARG A 58 -16.61 20.10 2.27
C ARG A 58 -16.97 18.61 2.26
N VAL A 59 -15.99 17.74 2.02
CA VAL A 59 -16.19 16.27 2.06
C VAL A 59 -16.55 15.82 3.46
N GLU A 60 -15.92 16.34 4.51
CA GLU A 60 -16.23 16.05 5.92
C GLU A 60 -17.67 16.43 6.28
N ALA A 61 -18.13 17.61 5.86
CA ALA A 61 -19.51 18.02 6.08
C ALA A 61 -20.52 17.04 5.45
N ILE A 62 -20.29 16.63 4.20
CA ILE A 62 -21.15 15.66 3.48
C ILE A 62 -21.00 14.27 4.09
N ALA A 63 -19.81 13.85 4.55
CA ALA A 63 -19.60 12.61 5.27
C ALA A 63 -20.41 12.55 6.57
N GLY A 64 -20.47 13.67 7.31
CA GLY A 64 -21.34 13.79 8.48
C GLY A 64 -22.83 13.63 8.17
N GLU A 65 -23.31 14.12 7.01
CA GLU A 65 -24.67 13.86 6.54
C GLU A 65 -24.87 12.39 6.16
N ALA A 66 -23.90 11.82 5.39
CA ALA A 66 -23.94 10.42 4.97
C ALA A 66 -23.98 9.46 6.17
N LEU A 67 -23.26 9.79 7.24
CA LEU A 67 -23.26 9.02 8.48
C LEU A 67 -24.64 9.02 9.16
N ARG A 68 -25.39 10.17 9.07
CA ARG A 68 -26.72 10.31 9.68
C ARG A 68 -27.82 9.62 8.87
N ASP A 69 -27.78 9.71 7.53
CA ASP A 69 -28.85 9.20 6.67
C ASP A 69 -28.56 7.84 6.05
N GLY A 70 -27.33 7.34 6.23
CA GLY A 70 -26.91 6.01 5.73
C GLY A 70 -26.82 5.92 4.21
N LYS A 71 -26.77 7.07 3.49
CA LYS A 71 -26.82 7.07 2.02
C LYS A 71 -25.46 7.45 1.41
N ALA A 72 -24.98 6.63 0.47
CA ALA A 72 -23.80 6.93 -0.31
C ALA A 72 -24.07 8.03 -1.37
N ARG A 73 -23.06 8.83 -1.64
CA ARG A 73 -23.09 9.95 -2.58
C ARG A 73 -21.87 9.94 -3.47
N LEU A 74 -22.06 10.38 -4.72
CA LEU A 74 -20.97 10.64 -5.66
C LEU A 74 -21.00 12.13 -6.03
N VAL A 75 -20.15 12.92 -5.42
CA VAL A 75 -20.18 14.38 -5.49
C VAL A 75 -19.05 14.92 -6.34
N SER A 76 -19.36 15.88 -7.21
CA SER A 76 -18.37 16.59 -8.01
C SER A 76 -18.02 17.92 -7.36
N PHE A 77 -16.72 18.16 -7.17
CA PHE A 77 -16.19 19.39 -6.61
C PHE A 77 -15.39 20.14 -7.68
N ARG A 78 -15.70 21.41 -7.88
CA ARG A 78 -14.86 22.33 -8.65
C ARG A 78 -13.87 22.99 -7.71
N LEU A 79 -12.61 23.02 -8.11
CA LEU A 79 -11.48 23.53 -7.34
C LEU A 79 -11.00 24.90 -7.89
N ASP A 80 -11.82 25.51 -8.75
CA ASP A 80 -11.56 26.84 -9.26
C ASP A 80 -11.67 27.83 -8.10
N ALA A 81 -10.74 28.79 -8.04
CA ALA A 81 -10.84 29.90 -7.11
C ALA A 81 -12.14 30.67 -7.43
N ASP A 82 -13.13 30.64 -6.52
CA ASP A 82 -14.18 31.64 -6.53
C ASP A 82 -13.51 32.96 -6.17
N PRO A 83 -13.63 34.02 -6.99
CA PRO A 83 -13.05 35.33 -6.65
C PRO A 83 -13.52 35.91 -5.32
N ALA A 84 -14.60 35.36 -4.74
CA ALA A 84 -15.13 35.74 -3.43
C ALA A 84 -14.50 34.93 -2.27
N ASP A 85 -13.83 33.78 -2.52
CA ASP A 85 -13.17 32.97 -1.52
C ASP A 85 -11.68 33.36 -1.40
N VAL A 86 -11.38 34.23 -0.43
CA VAL A 86 -10.00 34.73 -0.14
C VAL A 86 -9.03 33.58 0.25
N GLU A 87 -9.53 32.39 0.56
CA GLU A 87 -8.79 31.17 0.91
C GLU A 87 -8.86 30.06 -0.18
N GLY A 88 -9.49 30.35 -1.33
CA GLY A 88 -9.64 29.41 -2.44
C GLY A 88 -8.30 29.00 -3.04
N GLY A 89 -7.97 27.70 -3.00
CA GLY A 89 -6.75 27.17 -3.58
C GLY A 89 -6.67 27.45 -5.08
N ILE A 90 -5.49 27.78 -5.58
CA ILE A 90 -5.16 28.15 -6.98
C ILE A 90 -5.19 26.91 -7.93
N CYS A 91 -5.89 25.83 -7.58
CA CYS A 91 -5.95 24.59 -8.36
C CYS A 91 -7.18 24.64 -9.28
N GLY A 92 -6.99 24.98 -10.56
CA GLY A 92 -8.07 25.04 -11.57
C GLY A 92 -8.51 23.68 -12.09
N GLY A 93 -8.90 22.74 -11.22
CA GLY A 93 -9.35 21.39 -11.60
C GLY A 93 -10.70 21.01 -11.03
N SER A 94 -11.11 19.76 -11.27
CA SER A 94 -12.28 19.15 -10.64
C SER A 94 -11.97 17.78 -10.06
N ALA A 95 -12.68 17.38 -9.00
CA ALA A 95 -12.59 16.08 -8.39
C ALA A 95 -13.98 15.49 -8.17
N ARG A 96 -14.14 14.19 -8.44
CA ARG A 96 -15.35 13.44 -8.04
C ARG A 96 -15.00 12.54 -6.88
N VAL A 97 -15.76 12.65 -5.81
CA VAL A 97 -15.54 11.91 -4.56
C VAL A 97 -16.73 11.02 -4.27
N LEU A 98 -16.47 9.73 -4.13
CA LEU A 98 -17.43 8.76 -3.59
C LEU A 98 -17.40 8.87 -2.07
N ILE A 99 -18.52 9.17 -1.44
CA ILE A 99 -18.71 9.31 0.00
C ILE A 99 -19.67 8.20 0.43
N ASP A 100 -19.16 7.17 1.11
CA ASP A 100 -19.88 5.93 1.35
C ASP A 100 -19.87 5.52 2.83
N PRO A 101 -21.06 5.57 3.49
CA PRO A 101 -21.26 5.11 4.86
C PRO A 101 -21.50 3.59 4.93
N GLY A 102 -21.74 2.91 3.77
CA GLY A 102 -22.13 1.51 3.71
C GLY A 102 -21.02 0.49 3.96
N VAL A 103 -19.77 0.97 4.09
CA VAL A 103 -18.57 0.12 4.27
C VAL A 103 -18.65 -0.85 5.44
N GLY A 104 -19.47 -0.55 6.47
CA GLY A 104 -19.67 -1.44 7.61
C GLY A 104 -20.19 -2.82 7.23
N GLY A 105 -21.08 -2.89 6.22
CA GLY A 105 -21.60 -4.14 5.67
C GLY A 105 -20.62 -4.92 4.80
N GLU A 106 -19.51 -4.30 4.39
CA GLU A 106 -18.53 -4.87 3.46
C GLU A 106 -17.21 -5.27 4.13
N ARG A 107 -17.17 -5.36 5.45
CA ARG A 107 -15.97 -5.69 6.25
C ARG A 107 -15.18 -6.88 5.67
N VAL A 108 -15.86 -7.95 5.28
CA VAL A 108 -15.21 -9.17 4.73
C VAL A 108 -14.43 -8.87 3.45
N VAL A 109 -14.90 -7.92 2.62
CA VAL A 109 -14.20 -7.51 1.38
C VAL A 109 -12.87 -6.86 1.72
N PHE A 110 -12.86 -5.95 2.70
CA PHE A 110 -11.65 -5.25 3.15
C PHE A 110 -10.68 -6.19 3.90
N GLU A 111 -11.20 -7.13 4.70
CA GLU A 111 -10.38 -8.16 5.33
C GLU A 111 -9.67 -9.05 4.30
N ARG A 112 -10.36 -9.43 3.22
CA ARG A 112 -9.74 -10.18 2.10
C ARG A 112 -8.69 -9.37 1.37
N ALA A 113 -8.94 -8.08 1.14
CA ALA A 113 -7.96 -7.19 0.53
C ALA A 113 -6.70 -7.06 1.41
N LEU A 114 -6.88 -6.90 2.72
CA LEU A 114 -5.79 -6.84 3.69
C LEU A 114 -5.04 -8.19 3.81
N ASP A 115 -5.72 -9.33 3.77
CA ASP A 115 -5.07 -10.65 3.74
C ASP A 115 -4.23 -10.84 2.48
N GLY A 116 -4.76 -10.41 1.31
CA GLY A 116 -3.99 -10.38 0.06
C GLY A 116 -2.74 -9.52 0.18
N PHE A 117 -2.88 -8.32 0.71
CA PHE A 117 -1.77 -7.41 0.98
C PHE A 117 -0.70 -8.03 1.89
N ARG A 118 -1.11 -8.63 3.02
CA ARG A 118 -0.22 -9.31 3.97
C ARG A 118 0.51 -10.52 3.38
N LYS A 119 -0.21 -11.33 2.63
CA LYS A 119 0.32 -12.53 1.96
C LYS A 119 1.09 -12.21 0.69
N ARG A 120 1.34 -10.93 0.42
CA ARG A 120 2.03 -10.45 -0.79
C ARG A 120 1.37 -10.92 -2.10
N ARG A 121 0.05 -11.11 -2.07
CA ARG A 121 -0.76 -11.47 -3.24
C ARG A 121 -1.46 -10.22 -3.76
N PRO A 122 -1.09 -9.72 -4.93
CA PRO A 122 -1.76 -8.55 -5.52
C PRO A 122 -3.21 -8.89 -5.84
N GLY A 123 -4.04 -7.87 -5.84
CA GLY A 123 -5.44 -7.97 -6.18
C GLY A 123 -6.01 -6.61 -6.57
N CYS A 124 -7.28 -6.59 -6.86
CA CYS A 124 -8.02 -5.39 -7.19
C CYS A 124 -9.27 -5.29 -6.32
N LEU A 125 -9.49 -4.14 -5.70
CA LEU A 125 -10.76 -3.77 -5.10
C LEU A 125 -11.61 -3.12 -6.17
N ALA A 126 -12.70 -3.76 -6.56
CA ALA A 126 -13.65 -3.26 -7.53
C ALA A 126 -14.89 -2.72 -6.81
N SER A 127 -15.20 -1.43 -7.01
CA SER A 127 -16.40 -0.77 -6.49
C SER A 127 -17.36 -0.50 -7.63
N LEU A 128 -18.49 -1.21 -7.67
CA LEU A 128 -19.60 -0.94 -8.57
C LEU A 128 -20.43 0.20 -7.97
N ILE A 129 -20.54 1.30 -8.69
CA ILE A 129 -21.26 2.51 -8.30
C ILE A 129 -22.43 2.66 -9.26
N VAL A 130 -23.65 2.55 -8.75
CA VAL A 130 -24.87 2.69 -9.54
C VAL A 130 -25.52 4.02 -9.20
N PRO A 131 -25.57 4.98 -10.15
CA PRO A 131 -26.22 6.27 -9.95
C PRO A 131 -27.69 6.13 -9.60
N GLY A 132 -28.14 6.92 -8.65
CA GLY A 132 -29.54 7.09 -8.24
C GLY A 132 -30.07 8.47 -8.62
N GLN A 133 -30.92 9.02 -7.79
CA GLN A 133 -31.47 10.37 -7.99
C GLN A 133 -30.53 11.44 -7.40
N GLY A 134 -30.17 12.44 -8.18
CA GLY A 134 -29.19 13.48 -7.76
C GLY A 134 -27.80 12.86 -7.53
N ASP A 135 -27.17 13.19 -6.43
CA ASP A 135 -25.83 12.70 -6.06
C ASP A 135 -25.87 11.33 -5.35
N PHE A 136 -27.05 10.80 -5.05
CA PHE A 136 -27.15 9.51 -4.36
C PHE A 136 -26.76 8.36 -5.27
N VAL A 137 -26.04 7.37 -4.70
CA VAL A 137 -25.60 6.17 -5.39
C VAL A 137 -25.79 4.94 -4.49
N SER A 138 -25.84 3.76 -5.11
CA SER A 138 -25.60 2.50 -4.39
C SER A 138 -24.20 1.99 -4.73
N VAL A 139 -23.54 1.38 -3.76
CA VAL A 139 -22.17 0.88 -3.88
C VAL A 139 -22.14 -0.60 -3.50
N GLU A 140 -21.47 -1.40 -4.30
CA GLU A 140 -21.14 -2.80 -4.01
C GLU A 140 -19.66 -3.01 -4.28
N ARG A 141 -18.92 -3.63 -3.34
CA ARG A 141 -17.49 -3.88 -3.49
C ARG A 141 -17.15 -5.35 -3.53
N ARG A 142 -16.12 -5.67 -4.29
CA ARG A 142 -15.52 -7.01 -4.33
C ARG A 142 -14.01 -6.90 -4.38
N PHE A 143 -13.34 -7.79 -3.64
CA PHE A 143 -11.92 -8.00 -3.78
C PHE A 143 -11.65 -9.19 -4.69
N ILE A 144 -10.85 -8.97 -5.75
CA ILE A 144 -10.46 -9.96 -6.74
C ILE A 144 -8.95 -10.16 -6.60
N GLY A 145 -8.55 -11.25 -5.93
CA GLY A 145 -7.14 -11.61 -5.77
C GLY A 145 -6.58 -12.29 -7.01
N VAL A 146 -5.30 -12.06 -7.33
CA VAL A 146 -4.58 -12.80 -8.35
C VAL A 146 -4.11 -14.12 -7.73
N GLY A 147 -4.66 -15.25 -8.18
CA GLY A 147 -4.23 -16.58 -7.74
C GLY A 147 -2.83 -16.92 -8.28
N SER A 148 -2.02 -17.56 -7.45
CA SER A 148 -0.84 -18.28 -7.93
C SER A 148 -1.28 -19.50 -8.73
N ALA A 149 -1.14 -19.46 -10.03
CA ALA A 149 -1.36 -20.49 -11.04
C ALA A 149 -2.66 -20.34 -11.86
N SER A 150 -2.42 -20.24 -13.15
CA SER A 150 -3.34 -20.25 -14.29
C SER A 150 -4.25 -19.03 -14.45
N ALA A 151 -4.07 -18.36 -15.60
CA ALA A 151 -5.01 -17.36 -16.09
C ALA A 151 -6.44 -17.94 -16.08
N PRO A 152 -7.43 -17.23 -15.52
CA PRO A 152 -8.80 -17.71 -15.59
C PRO A 152 -9.26 -17.61 -17.05
N ARG A 153 -9.59 -18.75 -17.64
CA ARG A 153 -10.55 -18.78 -18.75
C ARG A 153 -11.80 -18.09 -18.26
N ALA A 154 -12.28 -17.16 -19.07
CA ALA A 154 -13.45 -16.35 -18.81
C ALA A 154 -14.68 -17.24 -18.62
N GLU A 155 -15.02 -17.49 -17.38
CA GLU A 155 -16.39 -17.84 -16.98
C GLU A 155 -16.85 -16.79 -15.98
N ALA A 156 -17.94 -16.14 -16.32
CA ALA A 156 -18.59 -15.15 -15.45
C ALA A 156 -18.96 -15.84 -14.12
N PRO A 157 -18.53 -15.28 -12.95
CA PRO A 157 -18.91 -15.88 -11.68
C PRO A 157 -20.40 -15.69 -11.44
N SER A 158 -21.12 -16.81 -11.34
CA SER A 158 -22.47 -16.86 -10.80
C SER A 158 -22.44 -16.52 -9.30
N LEU A 159 -23.43 -15.75 -8.87
CA LEU A 159 -23.68 -15.41 -7.48
C LEU A 159 -24.22 -16.64 -6.73
N ASP A 160 -23.40 -17.27 -5.93
CA ASP A 160 -23.88 -18.15 -4.88
C ASP A 160 -23.20 -17.80 -3.55
N ALA A 161 -24.04 -17.40 -2.61
CA ALA A 161 -23.68 -17.17 -1.22
C ALA A 161 -23.61 -18.54 -0.52
N ASN A 162 -22.40 -18.95 -0.10
CA ASN A 162 -22.15 -19.72 1.13
C ASN A 162 -20.79 -20.43 1.08
N ALA A 163 -19.85 -20.01 1.91
CA ALA A 163 -18.83 -20.90 2.47
C ALA A 163 -18.14 -20.23 3.68
N HIS A 164 -18.59 -20.60 4.88
CA HIS A 164 -17.83 -20.41 6.12
C HIS A 164 -16.83 -21.55 6.28
N ALA A 165 -15.53 -21.24 6.47
CA ALA A 165 -14.60 -22.14 7.16
C ALA A 165 -13.41 -21.35 7.70
N GLY A 166 -13.10 -21.59 8.99
CA GLY A 166 -12.23 -20.83 9.84
C GLY A 166 -10.72 -20.97 9.59
N VAL A 167 -9.97 -19.96 10.01
CA VAL A 167 -8.51 -19.97 10.06
C VAL A 167 -8.04 -19.52 11.44
N LYS A 168 -7.23 -20.36 12.08
CA LYS A 168 -6.49 -20.07 13.34
C LYS A 168 -5.25 -19.25 13.04
N GLY A 169 -4.97 -18.24 13.90
CA GLY A 169 -3.92 -17.26 13.70
C GLY A 169 -2.54 -17.68 14.21
N GLN A 170 -1.53 -17.01 13.67
CA GLN A 170 -0.18 -16.88 14.25
C GLN A 170 0.26 -15.41 14.22
N ALA A 171 1.03 -15.01 15.24
CA ALA A 171 1.35 -13.63 15.59
C ALA A 171 2.56 -13.09 14.81
N PHE A 172 2.51 -11.81 14.43
CA PHE A 172 3.60 -11.06 13.81
C PHE A 172 3.87 -9.75 14.55
N GLY A 173 5.13 -9.38 14.63
CA GLY A 173 5.61 -8.31 15.47
C GLY A 173 6.46 -7.27 14.77
N SER A 174 5.86 -6.27 14.12
CA SER A 174 6.54 -5.03 13.77
C SER A 174 5.86 -3.84 14.44
N PRO A 175 6.53 -2.67 14.58
CA PRO A 175 5.92 -1.46 15.13
C PRO A 175 4.73 -1.00 14.32
N LEU A 176 4.80 -1.08 13.00
CA LEU A 176 3.66 -0.80 12.12
C LEU A 176 2.57 -1.85 12.32
N ALA A 177 2.92 -3.15 12.37
CA ALA A 177 1.99 -4.21 12.74
C ALA A 177 1.51 -4.10 14.19
N ARG A 178 2.30 -3.55 15.13
CA ARG A 178 1.87 -3.29 16.52
C ARG A 178 0.97 -2.06 16.63
N ALA A 179 1.21 -1.01 15.87
CA ALA A 179 0.32 0.15 15.77
C ALA A 179 -1.00 -0.21 15.06
N LEU A 180 -0.93 -1.14 14.10
CA LEU A 180 -2.06 -1.63 13.33
C LEU A 180 -2.80 -2.80 14.00
N TYR A 181 -2.16 -3.47 15.00
CA TYR A 181 -2.70 -4.62 15.74
C TYR A 181 -2.29 -4.56 17.21
N PRO A 182 -2.97 -3.78 18.05
CA PRO A 182 -2.86 -3.96 19.49
C PRO A 182 -3.25 -5.41 19.80
N ARG A 183 -2.41 -6.09 20.61
CA ARG A 183 -2.66 -7.48 21.04
C ARG A 183 -4.10 -7.56 21.53
N ALA A 184 -4.90 -8.44 20.94
CA ALA A 184 -6.22 -8.76 21.44
C ALA A 184 -6.07 -9.21 22.89
N SER A 185 -6.54 -8.38 23.80
CA SER A 185 -6.79 -8.74 25.18
C SER A 185 -7.73 -9.93 25.16
N THR A 186 -7.39 -11.00 25.86
CA THR A 186 -8.26 -12.17 26.06
C THR A 186 -9.43 -11.80 26.96
N ALA A 187 -10.33 -10.98 26.48
CA ALA A 187 -11.63 -10.79 27.08
C ALA A 187 -12.54 -11.95 26.63
N LYS A 188 -12.96 -12.76 27.56
CA LYS A 188 -13.96 -13.82 27.36
C LYS A 188 -15.24 -13.17 26.86
N VAL A 189 -15.64 -13.49 25.64
CA VAL A 189 -16.96 -13.15 25.11
C VAL A 189 -18.00 -14.04 25.80
N ASP A 190 -18.96 -13.43 26.49
CA ASP A 190 -20.12 -14.11 27.04
C ASP A 190 -21.01 -14.58 25.91
N PRO A 191 -21.35 -15.88 25.78
CA PRO A 191 -22.13 -16.40 24.66
C PRO A 191 -23.65 -16.12 24.77
N ARG A 192 -24.11 -15.24 25.67
CA ARG A 192 -25.54 -14.99 25.95
C ARG A 192 -26.04 -13.60 25.57
N ALA A 193 -25.28 -12.78 24.83
CA ALA A 193 -25.79 -11.51 24.34
C ALA A 193 -26.69 -11.73 23.12
N GLU A 194 -27.98 -11.51 23.27
CA GLU A 194 -28.97 -11.54 22.18
C GLU A 194 -28.70 -10.42 21.16
N PRO A 195 -28.89 -10.67 19.84
CA PRO A 195 -28.71 -9.66 18.81
C PRO A 195 -29.87 -8.65 18.85
N GLY A 196 -29.49 -7.39 19.13
CA GLY A 196 -30.42 -6.25 19.05
C GLY A 196 -30.97 -6.06 17.63
N ALA A 197 -32.23 -5.61 17.58
CA ALA A 197 -33.13 -5.50 16.44
C ALA A 197 -32.45 -4.96 15.15
N GLY A 198 -32.56 -5.74 14.08
CA GLY A 198 -32.05 -5.43 12.76
C GLY A 198 -32.74 -4.21 12.12
N LEU A 199 -31.95 -3.34 11.54
CA LEU A 199 -32.40 -2.37 10.55
C LEU A 199 -32.95 -3.11 9.31
N PRO A 200 -34.00 -2.62 8.65
CA PRO A 200 -34.63 -3.31 7.52
C PRO A 200 -33.65 -3.38 6.34
N SER A 201 -33.50 -4.58 5.80
CA SER A 201 -32.78 -4.85 4.56
C SER A 201 -33.40 -4.02 3.42
N PRO A 202 -32.61 -3.37 2.55
CA PRO A 202 -33.14 -2.78 1.32
C PRO A 202 -33.70 -3.92 0.46
N GLY A 203 -34.95 -3.78 0.03
CA GLY A 203 -35.64 -4.73 -0.80
C GLY A 203 -34.91 -5.02 -2.12
N PRO A 204 -35.17 -6.14 -2.80
CA PRO A 204 -34.49 -6.56 -4.00
C PRO A 204 -34.77 -5.60 -5.16
N GLY A 205 -33.88 -4.64 -5.38
CA GLY A 205 -33.81 -3.91 -6.63
C GLY A 205 -33.49 -4.90 -7.74
N LYS A 206 -34.22 -4.82 -8.87
CA LYS A 206 -34.05 -5.67 -10.04
C LYS A 206 -32.57 -5.84 -10.37
N ALA A 207 -32.06 -7.05 -10.26
CA ALA A 207 -30.72 -7.43 -10.66
C ALA A 207 -30.55 -7.10 -12.16
N GLY A 208 -29.86 -5.99 -12.45
CA GLY A 208 -29.42 -5.70 -13.83
C GLY A 208 -28.36 -6.71 -14.26
N ALA A 209 -28.21 -6.90 -15.58
CA ALA A 209 -27.22 -7.79 -16.15
C ALA A 209 -25.83 -7.59 -15.52
N PRO A 210 -24.99 -8.64 -15.35
CA PRO A 210 -23.66 -8.53 -14.76
C PRO A 210 -22.82 -7.56 -15.60
N VAL A 211 -22.30 -6.52 -14.97
CA VAL A 211 -21.36 -5.59 -15.64
C VAL A 211 -20.02 -6.30 -15.71
N ALA A 212 -19.60 -6.67 -16.93
CA ALA A 212 -18.30 -7.26 -17.17
C ALA A 212 -17.25 -6.15 -17.34
N VAL A 213 -16.26 -6.13 -16.48
CA VAL A 213 -15.00 -5.38 -16.75
C VAL A 213 -14.18 -6.25 -17.70
N GLY A 214 -13.77 -5.68 -18.84
CA GLY A 214 -12.89 -6.38 -19.76
C GLY A 214 -11.61 -6.86 -19.06
N PRO A 215 -11.15 -8.11 -19.31
CA PRO A 215 -9.95 -8.66 -18.68
C PRO A 215 -8.73 -7.77 -18.85
N ASP A 216 -8.63 -7.03 -19.96
CA ASP A 216 -7.52 -6.12 -20.26
C ASP A 216 -7.47 -4.91 -19.32
N ILE A 217 -8.63 -4.34 -18.96
CA ILE A 217 -8.71 -3.19 -18.04
C ILE A 217 -8.30 -3.64 -16.61
N PHE A 218 -8.74 -4.82 -16.23
CA PHE A 218 -8.39 -5.41 -14.94
C PHE A 218 -6.90 -5.75 -14.87
N ALA A 219 -6.36 -6.38 -15.91
CA ALA A 219 -4.94 -6.69 -16.02
C ALA A 219 -4.08 -5.42 -15.98
N ALA A 220 -4.46 -4.39 -16.74
CA ALA A 220 -3.75 -3.12 -16.76
C ALA A 220 -3.81 -2.39 -15.38
N ALA A 221 -4.93 -2.46 -14.64
CA ALA A 221 -5.02 -1.91 -13.30
C ALA A 221 -4.08 -2.62 -12.32
N LEU A 222 -3.91 -3.94 -12.49
CA LEU A 222 -2.97 -4.74 -11.71
C LEU A 222 -1.51 -4.48 -12.12
N GLU A 223 -1.24 -4.25 -13.40
CA GLU A 223 0.11 -4.10 -13.92
C GLU A 223 0.75 -2.76 -13.52
N ASP A 224 0.05 -1.65 -13.73
CA ASP A 224 0.58 -0.31 -13.42
C ASP A 224 0.18 0.22 -12.03
N GLY A 225 -0.77 -0.44 -11.36
CA GLY A 225 -1.24 -0.06 -10.03
C GLY A 225 -2.10 1.18 -9.97
N ARG A 226 -2.54 1.71 -11.13
CA ARG A 226 -3.33 2.94 -11.18
C ARG A 226 -4.81 2.65 -11.00
N PRO A 227 -5.49 3.43 -10.16
CA PRO A 227 -6.94 3.40 -10.10
C PRO A 227 -7.57 3.77 -11.44
N ARG A 228 -8.67 3.12 -11.77
CA ARG A 228 -9.40 3.36 -13.02
C ARG A 228 -10.89 3.46 -12.78
N LEU A 229 -11.51 4.47 -13.37
CA LEU A 229 -12.96 4.60 -13.41
C LEU A 229 -13.46 4.17 -14.81
N VAL A 230 -14.20 3.08 -14.86
CA VAL A 230 -14.79 2.54 -16.07
C VAL A 230 -16.27 2.89 -16.11
N LYS A 231 -16.74 3.46 -17.22
CA LYS A 231 -18.16 3.79 -17.45
C LYS A 231 -18.78 2.71 -18.34
N SER A 232 -19.82 2.04 -17.87
CA SER A 232 -20.51 0.98 -18.61
C SER A 232 -21.99 0.98 -18.28
N GLU A 233 -22.84 1.06 -19.32
CA GLU A 233 -24.31 0.95 -19.23
C GLU A 233 -24.95 1.84 -18.14
N GLY A 234 -24.49 3.08 -18.00
CA GLY A 234 -24.98 4.04 -17.00
C GLY A 234 -24.49 3.75 -15.57
N ARG A 235 -23.60 2.77 -15.38
CA ARG A 235 -22.95 2.41 -14.13
C ARG A 235 -21.47 2.81 -14.17
N LEU A 236 -20.85 2.96 -13.02
CA LEU A 236 -19.44 3.22 -12.86
C LEU A 236 -18.78 2.07 -12.12
N ILE A 237 -17.60 1.65 -12.56
CA ILE A 237 -16.80 0.67 -11.86
C ILE A 237 -15.48 1.33 -11.54
N PHE A 238 -15.19 1.50 -10.26
CA PHE A 238 -13.91 2.02 -9.82
C PHE A 238 -13.02 0.86 -9.39
N LEU A 239 -11.88 0.75 -10.03
CA LEU A 239 -10.89 -0.30 -9.82
C LEU A 239 -9.69 0.28 -9.07
N GLU A 240 -9.35 -0.29 -7.94
CA GLU A 240 -8.19 0.06 -7.14
C GLU A 240 -7.27 -1.13 -7.00
N SER A 241 -6.04 -1.00 -7.45
CA SER A 241 -5.02 -2.03 -7.25
C SER A 241 -4.60 -2.09 -5.79
N VAL A 242 -4.72 -3.27 -5.20
CA VAL A 242 -4.20 -3.59 -3.87
C VAL A 242 -2.91 -4.38 -4.06
N ARG A 243 -1.79 -3.73 -3.84
CA ARG A 243 -0.46 -4.32 -4.01
C ARG A 243 0.27 -4.37 -2.67
N PRO A 244 1.04 -5.44 -2.43
CA PRO A 244 1.95 -5.47 -1.30
C PRO A 244 2.93 -4.31 -1.36
N LEU A 245 3.34 -3.82 -0.21
CA LEU A 245 4.43 -2.84 -0.14
C LEU A 245 5.70 -3.42 -0.76
N PRO A 246 6.49 -2.61 -1.48
CA PRO A 246 7.80 -3.04 -1.92
C PRO A 246 8.65 -3.42 -0.70
N ARG A 247 9.50 -4.44 -0.84
CA ARG A 247 10.30 -4.95 0.27
C ARG A 247 11.67 -4.30 0.30
N LEU A 248 11.95 -3.58 1.39
CA LEU A 248 13.26 -3.00 1.67
C LEU A 248 14.05 -3.96 2.58
N ILE A 249 15.05 -4.62 2.02
CA ILE A 249 15.93 -5.57 2.72
C ILE A 249 17.23 -4.83 3.03
N ILE A 250 17.47 -4.56 4.31
CA ILE A 250 18.64 -3.85 4.80
C ILE A 250 19.61 -4.86 5.40
N ALA A 251 20.74 -5.06 4.72
CA ALA A 251 21.85 -5.86 5.23
C ALA A 251 22.78 -4.95 6.05
N GLY A 252 22.70 -5.06 7.38
CA GLY A 252 23.43 -4.27 8.34
C GLY A 252 22.53 -3.41 9.23
N ALA A 253 22.49 -3.69 10.55
CA ALA A 253 21.72 -2.96 11.56
C ALA A 253 22.54 -1.86 12.27
N GLY A 254 23.64 -1.39 11.64
CA GLY A 254 24.44 -0.27 12.14
C GLY A 254 23.69 1.06 12.05
N HIS A 255 24.38 2.17 12.35
CA HIS A 255 23.78 3.52 12.36
C HIS A 255 23.06 3.87 11.04
N VAL A 256 23.70 3.62 9.88
CA VAL A 256 23.10 3.90 8.58
C VAL A 256 21.88 2.98 8.34
N GLY A 257 22.02 1.69 8.62
CA GLY A 257 20.92 0.72 8.44
C GLY A 257 19.69 1.08 9.26
N ARG A 258 19.87 1.50 10.52
CA ARG A 258 18.78 1.98 11.39
C ARG A 258 18.10 3.25 10.84
N ALA A 259 18.90 4.23 10.39
CA ALA A 259 18.36 5.46 9.82
C ALA A 259 17.59 5.20 8.51
N VAL A 260 18.09 4.27 7.66
CA VAL A 260 17.39 3.84 6.44
C VAL A 260 16.11 3.06 6.78
N ALA A 261 16.13 2.20 7.79
CA ALA A 261 14.93 1.47 8.23
C ALA A 261 13.80 2.43 8.65
N ARG A 262 14.15 3.47 9.42
CA ARG A 262 13.20 4.51 9.84
C ARG A 262 12.59 5.25 8.65
N LEU A 263 13.41 5.69 7.69
CA LEU A 263 12.92 6.34 6.48
C LEU A 263 12.13 5.37 5.58
N GLY A 264 12.56 4.12 5.49
CA GLY A 264 11.85 3.08 4.75
C GLY A 264 10.43 2.88 5.29
N SER A 265 10.27 2.76 6.60
CA SER A 265 8.96 2.66 7.25
C SER A 265 8.10 3.91 7.00
N LEU A 266 8.67 5.11 7.11
CA LEU A 266 7.98 6.38 6.83
C LEU A 266 7.52 6.50 5.37
N LEU A 267 8.26 5.89 4.45
CA LEU A 267 8.00 5.92 3.00
C LEU A 267 7.22 4.69 2.52
N ASP A 268 6.66 3.90 3.44
CA ASP A 268 5.82 2.73 3.16
C ASP A 268 6.53 1.61 2.38
N TRP A 269 7.72 1.26 2.84
CA TRP A 269 8.33 -0.03 2.54
C TRP A 269 8.03 -1.05 3.63
N SER A 270 7.88 -2.31 3.24
CA SER A 270 7.98 -3.43 4.18
C SER A 270 9.45 -3.66 4.50
N VAL A 271 9.87 -3.29 5.71
CA VAL A 271 11.28 -3.23 6.12
C VAL A 271 11.72 -4.52 6.79
N THR A 272 12.69 -5.21 6.19
CA THR A 272 13.42 -6.35 6.80
C THR A 272 14.85 -5.91 7.09
N VAL A 273 15.32 -6.10 8.33
CA VAL A 273 16.70 -5.79 8.74
C VAL A 273 17.41 -7.08 9.11
N ILE A 274 18.63 -7.26 8.56
CA ILE A 274 19.47 -8.44 8.73
C ILE A 274 20.83 -8.01 9.31
N ASP A 275 21.26 -8.60 10.42
CA ASP A 275 22.62 -8.41 10.95
C ASP A 275 23.04 -9.68 11.70
N ASP A 276 24.33 -9.96 11.76
CA ASP A 276 24.89 -11.10 12.48
C ASP A 276 25.05 -10.85 13.99
N ARG A 277 24.75 -9.64 14.46
CA ARG A 277 24.91 -9.19 15.84
C ARG A 277 23.56 -8.92 16.49
N PRO A 278 23.16 -9.74 17.48
CA PRO A 278 21.87 -9.55 18.15
C PRO A 278 21.75 -8.24 18.94
N GLU A 279 22.88 -7.68 19.40
CA GLU A 279 22.90 -6.38 20.08
C GLU A 279 22.55 -5.20 19.15
N PHE A 280 22.63 -5.37 17.81
CA PHE A 280 22.23 -4.37 16.82
C PHE A 280 20.88 -4.70 16.19
N ALA A 281 20.66 -5.98 15.83
CA ALA A 281 19.44 -6.45 15.18
C ALA A 281 18.40 -6.87 16.24
N ASN A 282 17.75 -5.92 16.86
CA ASN A 282 16.68 -6.14 17.82
C ASN A 282 15.62 -5.02 17.76
N ALA A 283 14.47 -5.25 18.37
CA ALA A 283 13.33 -4.35 18.31
C ALA A 283 13.55 -3.01 19.06
N ASP A 284 14.48 -2.94 19.98
CA ASP A 284 14.82 -1.70 20.68
C ASP A 284 15.65 -0.78 19.81
N ASN A 285 16.53 -1.36 18.99
CA ASN A 285 17.39 -0.61 18.07
C ASN A 285 16.74 -0.29 16.72
N VAL A 286 15.84 -1.14 16.22
CA VAL A 286 15.18 -0.97 14.92
C VAL A 286 13.67 -1.19 15.09
N PRO A 287 12.99 -0.34 15.88
CA PRO A 287 11.57 -0.50 16.17
C PRO A 287 10.67 -0.37 14.93
N GLU A 288 11.15 0.26 13.87
CA GLU A 288 10.41 0.48 12.62
C GLU A 288 10.48 -0.71 11.65
N ALA A 289 11.32 -1.73 11.93
CA ALA A 289 11.41 -2.90 11.07
C ALA A 289 10.21 -3.84 11.24
N ASP A 290 9.65 -4.30 10.12
CA ASP A 290 8.59 -5.32 10.08
C ASP A 290 9.14 -6.71 10.41
N GLU A 291 10.39 -6.97 10.01
CA GLU A 291 11.09 -8.23 10.24
C GLU A 291 12.54 -7.95 10.63
N ILE A 292 13.01 -8.60 11.68
CA ILE A 292 14.41 -8.53 12.10
C ILE A 292 14.97 -9.95 12.09
N VAL A 293 16.07 -10.16 11.36
CA VAL A 293 16.71 -11.46 11.24
C VAL A 293 18.13 -11.37 11.79
N VAL A 294 18.39 -12.10 12.86
CA VAL A 294 19.75 -12.26 13.41
C VAL A 294 20.38 -13.50 12.79
N GLY A 295 21.48 -13.33 12.07
CA GLY A 295 22.16 -14.47 11.42
C GLY A 295 23.20 -14.04 10.41
N ASP A 296 23.86 -15.01 9.78
CA ASP A 296 24.80 -14.73 8.70
C ASP A 296 24.11 -13.97 7.57
N ILE A 297 24.69 -12.83 7.24
CA ILE A 297 24.06 -11.87 6.31
C ILE A 297 23.96 -12.48 4.91
N GLY A 298 25.03 -13.08 4.41
CA GLY A 298 25.05 -13.66 3.06
C GLY A 298 24.09 -14.84 2.92
N GLU A 299 24.04 -15.73 3.92
CA GLU A 299 23.09 -16.85 3.94
C GLU A 299 21.63 -16.38 4.06
N THR A 300 21.38 -15.37 4.89
CA THR A 300 20.03 -14.85 5.06
C THR A 300 19.55 -14.16 3.79
N VAL A 301 20.39 -13.34 3.15
CA VAL A 301 20.06 -12.72 1.86
C VAL A 301 19.76 -13.77 0.78
N ARG A 302 20.52 -14.89 0.74
CA ARG A 302 20.23 -15.99 -0.20
C ARG A 302 18.86 -16.63 0.00
N LYS A 303 18.38 -16.70 1.25
CA LYS A 303 17.06 -17.28 1.60
C LYS A 303 15.88 -16.35 1.32
N ILE A 304 16.12 -15.07 1.07
CA ILE A 304 15.06 -14.15 0.64
C ILE A 304 14.45 -14.66 -0.67
N GLU A 305 13.13 -14.73 -0.74
CA GLU A 305 12.41 -15.11 -1.95
C GLU A 305 12.67 -14.11 -3.08
N ASP A 306 12.89 -14.61 -4.29
CA ASP A 306 13.11 -13.79 -5.48
C ASP A 306 11.87 -12.98 -5.82
N SER A 307 12.05 -11.67 -6.01
CA SER A 307 10.97 -10.77 -6.38
C SER A 307 11.52 -9.50 -7.04
N THR A 308 10.87 -9.07 -8.09
CA THR A 308 11.15 -7.77 -8.71
C THR A 308 10.72 -6.59 -7.83
N GLU A 309 10.09 -6.84 -6.68
CA GLU A 309 9.73 -5.83 -5.67
C GLU A 309 10.72 -5.80 -4.49
N ASN A 310 11.82 -6.54 -4.56
CA ASN A 310 12.89 -6.49 -3.56
C ASN A 310 13.85 -5.31 -3.83
N TYR A 311 14.14 -4.55 -2.78
CA TYR A 311 15.13 -3.47 -2.76
C TYR A 311 16.18 -3.83 -1.72
N PHE A 312 17.38 -4.21 -2.17
CA PHE A 312 18.49 -4.55 -1.28
C PHE A 312 19.35 -3.31 -0.99
N VAL A 313 19.52 -2.99 0.28
CA VAL A 313 20.40 -1.93 0.79
C VAL A 313 21.49 -2.59 1.62
N ILE A 314 22.71 -2.61 1.08
CA ILE A 314 23.87 -3.26 1.70
C ILE A 314 24.71 -2.19 2.39
N VAL A 315 24.63 -2.16 3.73
CA VAL A 315 25.26 -1.17 4.61
C VAL A 315 25.92 -1.85 5.82
N THR A 316 26.59 -2.99 5.55
CA THR A 316 27.19 -3.82 6.59
C THR A 316 28.49 -3.18 7.14
N ARG A 317 29.07 -3.80 8.17
CA ARG A 317 30.39 -3.45 8.62
C ARG A 317 31.48 -4.15 7.82
N GLY A 318 32.28 -3.38 7.12
CA GLY A 318 33.50 -3.88 6.48
C GLY A 318 33.31 -4.54 5.13
N HIS A 319 34.43 -4.66 4.44
CA HIS A 319 34.50 -5.09 3.05
C HIS A 319 33.99 -6.53 2.81
N GLN A 320 34.35 -7.44 3.72
CA GLN A 320 34.02 -8.86 3.56
C GLN A 320 32.51 -9.12 3.65
N LYS A 321 31.84 -8.52 4.65
CA LYS A 321 30.39 -8.71 4.83
C LYS A 321 29.59 -8.03 3.72
N ASP A 322 30.05 -6.90 3.20
CA ASP A 322 29.46 -6.25 2.02
C ASP A 322 29.58 -7.15 0.78
N ALA A 323 30.76 -7.76 0.57
CA ALA A 323 30.99 -8.71 -0.54
C ALA A 323 30.09 -9.95 -0.40
N GLU A 324 29.95 -10.54 0.78
CA GLU A 324 29.07 -11.68 1.05
C GLU A 324 27.60 -11.35 0.76
N ALA A 325 27.09 -10.21 1.24
CA ALA A 325 25.73 -9.73 1.01
C ALA A 325 25.49 -9.45 -0.47
N LEU A 326 26.42 -8.72 -1.14
CA LEU A 326 26.31 -8.41 -2.55
C LEU A 326 26.31 -9.67 -3.42
N ARG A 327 27.22 -10.61 -3.15
CA ARG A 327 27.27 -11.90 -3.87
C ARG A 327 25.98 -12.69 -3.74
N ALA A 328 25.27 -12.56 -2.62
CA ALA A 328 23.99 -13.21 -2.41
C ALA A 328 22.81 -12.52 -3.13
N ALA A 329 22.93 -11.23 -3.46
CA ALA A 329 21.88 -10.43 -4.11
C ALA A 329 22.09 -10.22 -5.60
N ILE A 330 23.34 -10.10 -6.07
CA ILE A 330 23.67 -9.74 -7.45
C ILE A 330 23.20 -10.80 -8.45
N GLY A 331 22.65 -10.35 -9.58
CA GLY A 331 22.13 -11.24 -10.64
C GLY A 331 20.75 -11.84 -10.35
N ARG A 332 20.18 -11.60 -9.16
CA ARG A 332 18.82 -12.04 -8.81
C ARG A 332 17.76 -11.03 -9.27
N PRO A 333 16.51 -11.47 -9.46
CA PRO A 333 15.40 -10.54 -9.67
C PRO A 333 15.27 -9.59 -8.48
N ALA A 334 15.49 -8.30 -8.73
CA ALA A 334 15.36 -7.24 -7.74
C ALA A 334 14.99 -5.94 -8.43
N ALA A 335 14.29 -5.05 -7.71
CA ALA A 335 14.04 -3.69 -8.14
C ALA A 335 15.30 -2.84 -8.03
N TYR A 336 16.10 -3.12 -6.99
CA TYR A 336 17.24 -2.31 -6.61
C TYR A 336 18.26 -3.12 -5.81
N ILE A 337 19.53 -2.89 -6.08
CA ILE A 337 20.63 -3.39 -5.27
C ILE A 337 21.59 -2.20 -5.06
N GLY A 338 21.71 -1.71 -3.84
CA GLY A 338 22.58 -0.61 -3.47
C GLY A 338 23.65 -1.04 -2.49
N LEU A 339 24.88 -0.57 -2.70
CA LEU A 339 26.06 -0.91 -1.89
C LEU A 339 26.74 0.36 -1.34
N ILE A 340 26.90 0.42 -0.02
CA ILE A 340 27.62 1.53 0.62
C ILE A 340 29.13 1.38 0.47
N GLY A 341 29.80 2.47 0.15
CA GLY A 341 31.27 2.50 0.13
C GLY A 341 31.83 3.77 -0.50
N SER A 342 33.10 4.06 -0.18
CA SER A 342 33.83 5.07 -0.93
C SER A 342 34.08 4.59 -2.37
N ARG A 343 34.28 5.51 -3.31
CA ARG A 343 34.59 5.18 -4.71
C ARG A 343 35.72 4.14 -4.82
N ARG A 344 36.83 4.32 -4.03
CA ARG A 344 37.93 3.37 -3.98
C ARG A 344 37.51 1.96 -3.52
N LYS A 345 36.66 1.87 -2.49
CA LYS A 345 36.14 0.56 -2.00
C LYS A 345 35.29 -0.12 -3.06
N ILE A 346 34.43 0.63 -3.74
CA ILE A 346 33.56 0.12 -4.81
C ILE A 346 34.41 -0.39 -5.98
N GLU A 347 35.44 0.33 -6.38
CA GLU A 347 36.37 -0.08 -7.44
C GLU A 347 37.05 -1.44 -7.13
N ILE A 348 37.55 -1.59 -5.89
CA ILE A 348 38.17 -2.83 -5.43
C ILE A 348 37.17 -4.00 -5.51
N LEU A 349 35.94 -3.81 -5.00
CA LEU A 349 34.89 -4.83 -5.06
C LEU A 349 34.49 -5.15 -6.49
N HIS A 350 34.42 -4.15 -7.37
CA HIS A 350 34.11 -4.36 -8.79
C HIS A 350 35.12 -5.29 -9.44
N CYS A 351 36.44 -4.98 -9.32
CA CYS A 351 37.49 -5.84 -9.85
C CYS A 351 37.40 -7.26 -9.26
N GLU A 352 37.29 -7.38 -7.94
CA GLU A 352 37.20 -8.70 -7.29
C GLU A 352 36.01 -9.53 -7.80
N PHE A 353 34.82 -8.91 -7.99
CA PHE A 353 33.64 -9.61 -8.46
C PHE A 353 33.77 -10.09 -9.90
N LEU A 354 34.39 -9.28 -10.77
CA LEU A 354 34.65 -9.68 -12.15
C LEU A 354 35.72 -10.79 -12.24
N ASP A 355 36.85 -10.62 -11.53
CA ASP A 355 37.97 -11.56 -11.55
C ASP A 355 37.57 -12.95 -11.01
N ARG A 356 36.68 -12.99 -10.00
CA ARG A 356 36.16 -14.23 -9.43
C ARG A 356 34.96 -14.81 -10.18
N GLY A 357 34.47 -14.13 -11.22
CA GLY A 357 33.29 -14.53 -11.96
C GLY A 357 32.00 -14.48 -11.13
N TRP A 358 31.95 -13.68 -10.06
CA TRP A 358 30.76 -13.50 -9.23
C TRP A 358 29.75 -12.53 -9.85
N ALA A 359 30.21 -11.70 -10.78
CA ALA A 359 29.40 -10.81 -11.59
C ALA A 359 29.92 -10.76 -13.02
N THR A 360 29.04 -10.42 -13.95
CA THR A 360 29.41 -9.91 -15.28
C THR A 360 29.36 -8.39 -15.27
N ALA A 361 29.93 -7.73 -16.29
CA ALA A 361 29.80 -6.30 -16.45
C ALA A 361 28.33 -5.84 -16.46
N ASP A 362 27.45 -6.59 -17.11
CA ASP A 362 26.01 -6.29 -17.19
C ASP A 362 25.29 -6.42 -15.85
N THR A 363 25.64 -7.41 -15.02
CA THR A 363 25.05 -7.56 -13.69
C THR A 363 25.55 -6.52 -12.72
N TRP A 364 26.85 -6.15 -12.81
CA TRP A 364 27.44 -5.11 -12.00
C TRP A 364 26.86 -3.72 -12.33
N ALA A 365 26.62 -3.44 -13.61
CA ALA A 365 26.05 -2.17 -14.06
C ALA A 365 24.62 -1.88 -13.47
N LYS A 366 23.98 -2.90 -12.91
CA LYS A 366 22.68 -2.78 -12.22
C LYS A 366 22.81 -2.50 -10.73
N VAL A 367 24.05 -2.51 -10.19
CA VAL A 367 24.31 -2.22 -8.79
C VAL A 367 24.52 -0.72 -8.62
N HIS A 368 23.78 -0.12 -7.71
CA HIS A 368 23.94 1.28 -7.32
C HIS A 368 25.08 1.39 -6.30
N ALA A 369 26.25 1.75 -6.78
CA ALA A 369 27.47 1.81 -5.96
C ALA A 369 28.39 2.96 -6.41
N PRO A 370 28.68 3.92 -5.55
CA PRO A 370 28.16 4.12 -4.20
C PRO A 370 26.63 4.30 -4.15
N ILE A 371 25.98 3.77 -3.12
CA ILE A 371 24.55 3.90 -2.89
C ILE A 371 24.14 5.35 -2.61
N GLY A 372 22.97 5.76 -3.11
CA GLY A 372 22.35 7.05 -2.83
C GLY A 372 22.60 8.12 -3.90
N VAL A 373 21.74 9.13 -3.88
CA VAL A 373 21.87 10.32 -4.73
C VAL A 373 22.96 11.24 -4.18
N GLU A 374 23.80 11.79 -5.05
CA GLU A 374 24.84 12.75 -4.66
C GLU A 374 24.21 14.07 -4.18
N ILE A 375 24.04 14.22 -2.86
CA ILE A 375 23.51 15.43 -2.22
C ILE A 375 24.52 16.11 -1.29
N GLY A 376 25.79 15.64 -1.30
CA GLY A 376 26.84 16.16 -0.41
C GLY A 376 26.68 15.69 1.04
N SER A 377 26.04 14.54 1.29
CA SER A 377 25.77 13.99 2.62
C SER A 377 27.05 13.75 3.44
N LYS A 378 27.01 14.10 4.72
CA LYS A 378 28.13 13.98 5.69
C LYS A 378 27.74 13.21 6.95
N THR A 379 26.51 13.37 7.43
CA THR A 379 26.01 12.70 8.62
C THR A 379 25.30 11.38 8.26
N VAL A 380 25.07 10.53 9.25
CA VAL A 380 24.36 9.26 9.07
C VAL A 380 22.96 9.50 8.53
N GLU A 381 22.27 10.50 9.07
CA GLU A 381 20.91 10.88 8.66
C GLU A 381 20.86 11.40 7.23
N GLU A 382 21.83 12.24 6.84
CA GLU A 382 21.95 12.74 5.45
C GLU A 382 22.25 11.60 4.46
N ILE A 383 23.10 10.64 4.84
CA ILE A 383 23.36 9.44 4.03
C ILE A 383 22.05 8.63 3.88
N ALA A 384 21.28 8.46 4.94
CA ALA A 384 20.01 7.76 4.87
C ALA A 384 18.99 8.49 3.98
N VAL A 385 18.93 9.83 4.02
CA VAL A 385 18.11 10.65 3.12
C VAL A 385 18.55 10.46 1.67
N SER A 386 19.85 10.48 1.39
CA SER A 386 20.43 10.22 0.07
C SER A 386 19.99 8.85 -0.49
N ILE A 387 20.08 7.80 0.34
CA ILE A 387 19.64 6.44 0.00
C ILE A 387 18.13 6.40 -0.24
N ALA A 388 17.32 6.99 0.66
CA ALA A 388 15.89 7.03 0.55
C ALA A 388 15.42 7.76 -0.72
N ALA A 389 16.09 8.87 -1.07
CA ALA A 389 15.81 9.60 -2.31
C ALA A 389 16.08 8.74 -3.56
N GLU A 390 17.15 7.96 -3.59
CA GLU A 390 17.43 7.04 -4.69
C GLU A 390 16.40 5.91 -4.78
N LEU A 391 16.02 5.33 -3.64
CA LEU A 391 14.96 4.31 -3.57
C LEU A 391 13.64 4.83 -4.15
N VAL A 392 13.22 6.05 -3.77
CA VAL A 392 12.01 6.71 -4.31
C VAL A 392 12.14 6.96 -5.81
N LEU A 393 13.30 7.43 -6.28
CA LEU A 393 13.56 7.66 -7.70
C LEU A 393 13.44 6.37 -8.52
N VAL A 394 14.00 5.26 -8.04
CA VAL A 394 13.91 3.96 -8.71
C VAL A 394 12.47 3.46 -8.72
N ARG A 395 11.74 3.58 -7.60
CA ARG A 395 10.33 3.20 -7.50
C ARG A 395 9.45 3.98 -8.49
N SER A 396 9.66 5.30 -8.61
CA SER A 396 8.88 6.14 -9.53
C SER A 396 9.13 5.79 -11.00
N LYS A 397 10.39 5.61 -11.39
CA LYS A 397 10.76 5.22 -12.76
C LYS A 397 10.19 3.85 -13.18
N ARG A 398 10.06 2.91 -12.23
CA ARG A 398 9.41 1.61 -12.50
C ARG A 398 7.91 1.77 -12.74
N SER A 399 7.25 2.63 -11.98
CA SER A 399 5.84 2.97 -12.18
C SER A 399 5.58 3.69 -13.52
N GLU A 400 6.59 4.37 -14.06
CA GLU A 400 6.51 5.04 -15.36
C GLU A 400 6.76 4.11 -16.56
N ARG A 401 7.62 3.09 -16.41
CA ARG A 401 7.90 2.10 -17.47
C ARG A 401 6.71 1.19 -17.79
N GLY A 402 5.72 1.10 -16.93
CA GLY A 402 4.41 0.50 -17.21
C GLY A 402 3.45 1.46 -17.95
N ARG A 403 3.92 2.61 -18.47
CA ARG A 403 3.14 3.47 -19.37
C ARG A 403 3.26 2.94 -20.79
N PRO A 404 2.12 2.69 -21.50
CA PRO A 404 2.13 2.45 -22.94
C PRO A 404 2.60 3.68 -23.70
#